data_f5b980de1a8e7b9fdb9a405ef81efe7f
#
_entry.id   f5b980de1a8e7b9fdb9a405ef81efe7f
#
_cell.length_a   1.000
_cell.length_b   1.000
_cell.length_c   1.000
_cell.angle_alpha   90.00
_cell.angle_beta   90.00
_cell.angle_gamma   90.00
#
_symmetry.space_group_name_H-M   'P 1'
#
loop_
_entity.id
_entity.type
_entity.pdbx_description
1 polymer ?
#
loop_
_entity_poly.entity_id
_entity_poly.type
_entity_poly.pdbx_seq_one_letter_code
_entity_poly.pdbx_strand_id
1 'polypeptide(L)'
;MVLSLATAISIGRAHQASAQVFLAKDPNPEFRVGPLFVNHAMPRDPGGVVQVNVSWSLTSPAGRTPPVNDDLYVLWPSEVAEPTTDGTADPELARYVQSRGLQILGSGRLRLRARDRSLIGTTNLGEGLDVVASYVTFIRAGAPQLGTGTYIKIPWTPKLNDPLSVMTLSLPLKGMIGVKPASWFEEIFWGRRYIATASFGDVGQIALSLFPIYFEKRDHIVHLARDYCIMIMNFPDNDHLRIEEITPSTATRRGSRVRAGVESVSMVLPGGDGVSSQVMRVQFNYFSGIIAWRPIIVSLILLALGNVMGTVMLGQSITGLIRKRLSLGAPTARKHGVAASGDGLRTIEPGRSTQADVMRVCGTPQEERQRLGGRQRTLIYRGTVLNTHRRFALGWLAAVRYREIEHHEVVIEIEDDRVRDLEWRVGRSRAD
;
A
#
# COMPACT_ATOMS: atom_id res chain seq x y z
N MET A 1 18.89 0.68 -29.74
CA MET A 1 18.53 -0.42 -28.86
C MET A 1 17.66 0.18 -27.74
N VAL A 2 16.36 0.17 -27.98
CA VAL A 2 15.34 0.78 -27.11
C VAL A 2 14.92 -0.30 -26.13
N LEU A 3 15.27 -0.12 -24.84
CA LEU A 3 14.78 -0.99 -23.77
C LEU A 3 13.32 -0.58 -23.50
N SER A 4 12.37 -1.37 -24.02
CA SER A 4 10.96 -1.32 -23.63
C SER A 4 10.85 -1.84 -22.20
N LEU A 5 10.63 -0.92 -21.27
CA LEU A 5 10.24 -1.22 -19.89
C LEU A 5 8.78 -1.66 -19.95
N ALA A 6 8.55 -2.95 -20.09
CA ALA A 6 7.23 -3.54 -19.90
C ALA A 6 6.91 -3.45 -18.37
N THR A 7 6.20 -2.44 -18.01
CA THR A 7 5.55 -2.33 -16.68
C THR A 7 4.46 -3.39 -16.66
N ALA A 8 4.79 -4.59 -16.16
CA ALA A 8 3.79 -5.57 -15.79
C ALA A 8 2.98 -4.96 -14.62
N ILE A 9 1.84 -4.40 -14.93
CA ILE A 9 0.81 -4.05 -13.96
C ILE A 9 0.34 -5.39 -13.41
N SER A 10 0.97 -5.85 -12.33
CA SER A 10 0.42 -6.89 -11.48
C SER A 10 -0.84 -6.29 -10.87
N ILE A 11 -1.97 -6.59 -11.50
CA ILE A 11 -3.28 -6.42 -10.87
C ILE A 11 -3.26 -7.37 -9.67
N GLY A 12 -2.74 -6.88 -8.55
CA GLY A 12 -2.81 -7.57 -7.28
C GLY A 12 -4.29 -7.84 -7.04
N ARG A 13 -4.66 -9.13 -6.98
CA ARG A 13 -5.98 -9.52 -6.49
C ARG A 13 -6.13 -8.84 -5.14
N ALA A 14 -6.85 -7.75 -5.10
CA ALA A 14 -7.32 -7.17 -3.86
C ALA A 14 -8.06 -8.31 -3.15
N HIS A 15 -7.51 -8.81 -2.05
CA HIS A 15 -8.21 -9.75 -1.20
C HIS A 15 -9.47 -9.01 -0.77
N GLN A 16 -10.59 -9.41 -1.33
CA GLN A 16 -11.87 -8.81 -0.99
C GLN A 16 -12.09 -9.07 0.50
N ALA A 17 -12.22 -7.99 1.24
CA ALA A 17 -12.65 -8.08 2.61
C ALA A 17 -14.01 -8.75 2.61
N SER A 18 -14.15 -9.79 3.41
CA SER A 18 -15.31 -10.66 3.37
C SER A 18 -16.08 -10.55 4.67
N ALA A 19 -17.38 -10.25 4.61
CA ALA A 19 -18.22 -9.99 5.75
C ALA A 19 -19.00 -11.24 6.20
N GLN A 20 -19.09 -11.45 7.49
CA GLN A 20 -19.96 -12.45 8.11
C GLN A 20 -21.29 -11.80 8.51
N VAL A 21 -22.37 -12.53 8.36
CA VAL A 21 -23.72 -12.04 8.67
C VAL A 21 -24.52 -13.10 9.40
N PHE A 22 -25.16 -12.73 10.51
CA PHE A 22 -26.14 -13.55 11.20
C PHE A 22 -27.53 -13.35 10.60
N LEU A 23 -28.22 -14.45 10.37
CA LEU A 23 -29.55 -14.49 9.80
C LEU A 23 -30.48 -15.28 10.71
N ALA A 24 -31.76 -14.86 10.77
CA ALA A 24 -32.83 -15.61 11.42
C ALA A 24 -33.68 -16.40 10.40
N LYS A 25 -34.53 -17.27 10.87
CA LYS A 25 -35.51 -17.95 10.03
C LYS A 25 -36.60 -16.99 9.59
N ASP A 26 -37.07 -16.15 10.52
CA ASP A 26 -38.11 -15.17 10.26
C ASP A 26 -37.54 -13.83 9.79
N PRO A 27 -38.20 -13.13 8.85
CA PRO A 27 -37.83 -11.79 8.45
C PRO A 27 -37.93 -10.81 9.63
N ASN A 28 -37.00 -9.84 9.68
CA ASN A 28 -36.97 -8.75 10.69
C ASN A 28 -37.08 -9.25 12.13
N PRO A 29 -36.16 -10.08 12.60
CA PRO A 29 -36.24 -10.67 13.93
C PRO A 29 -36.22 -9.60 15.02
N GLU A 30 -37.03 -9.77 16.05
CA GLU A 30 -37.11 -8.83 17.18
C GLU A 30 -35.92 -8.92 18.13
N PHE A 31 -35.11 -9.98 18.07
CA PHE A 31 -33.91 -10.15 18.89
C PHE A 31 -32.67 -9.63 18.20
N ARG A 32 -31.65 -9.36 18.99
CA ARG A 32 -30.35 -8.87 18.54
C ARG A 32 -29.22 -9.80 19.00
N VAL A 33 -28.17 -9.88 18.23
CA VAL A 33 -26.96 -10.61 18.60
C VAL A 33 -26.04 -9.68 19.41
N GLY A 34 -25.70 -10.07 20.63
CA GLY A 34 -24.76 -9.33 21.46
C GLY A 34 -24.95 -9.58 22.96
N PRO A 35 -23.90 -9.43 23.73
CA PRO A 35 -22.52 -9.11 23.32
C PRO A 35 -21.93 -10.14 22.33
N LEU A 36 -21.21 -9.64 21.34
CA LEU A 36 -20.58 -10.45 20.31
C LEU A 36 -19.05 -10.28 20.35
N PHE A 37 -18.34 -11.40 20.41
CA PHE A 37 -16.89 -11.44 20.33
C PHE A 37 -16.47 -12.35 19.19
N VAL A 38 -15.76 -11.79 18.22
CA VAL A 38 -15.20 -12.56 17.10
C VAL A 38 -13.67 -12.59 17.29
N ASN A 39 -13.17 -13.71 17.72
CA ASN A 39 -11.78 -13.88 18.08
C ASN A 39 -11.05 -14.75 17.06
N HIS A 40 -10.14 -14.15 16.31
CA HIS A 40 -9.30 -14.81 15.32
C HIS A 40 -7.94 -15.14 15.94
N ALA A 41 -7.66 -16.42 16.16
CA ALA A 41 -6.34 -16.89 16.57
C ALA A 41 -5.52 -17.16 15.30
N MET A 42 -4.57 -16.27 15.01
CA MET A 42 -3.71 -16.38 13.85
C MET A 42 -2.68 -17.48 14.06
N PRO A 43 -2.40 -18.30 13.03
CA PRO A 43 -1.33 -19.28 13.11
C PRO A 43 0.04 -18.57 13.03
N ARG A 44 1.08 -19.21 13.57
CA ARG A 44 2.46 -18.74 13.39
C ARG A 44 2.91 -18.86 11.93
N ASP A 45 2.50 -19.94 11.27
CA ASP A 45 2.64 -20.10 9.82
C ASP A 45 1.48 -19.42 9.11
N PRO A 46 1.70 -18.36 8.34
CA PRO A 46 0.64 -17.64 7.63
C PRO A 46 -0.14 -18.48 6.60
N GLY A 47 0.40 -19.62 6.17
CA GLY A 47 -0.31 -20.60 5.35
C GLY A 47 -1.24 -21.51 6.13
N GLY A 48 -1.20 -21.46 7.46
CA GLY A 48 -1.98 -22.32 8.35
C GLY A 48 -3.45 -21.92 8.48
N VAL A 49 -4.16 -22.73 9.24
CA VAL A 49 -5.59 -22.53 9.52
C VAL A 49 -5.76 -21.49 10.62
N VAL A 50 -6.61 -20.49 10.38
CA VAL A 50 -7.02 -19.50 11.36
C VAL A 50 -8.16 -20.08 12.21
N GLN A 51 -7.97 -20.17 13.52
CA GLN A 51 -9.04 -20.56 14.42
C GLN A 51 -9.87 -19.36 14.83
N VAL A 52 -11.13 -19.35 14.40
CA VAL A 52 -12.07 -18.29 14.74
C VAL A 52 -13.07 -18.79 15.76
N ASN A 53 -13.15 -18.11 16.90
CA ASN A 53 -14.14 -18.36 17.91
C ASN A 53 -15.14 -17.21 17.92
N VAL A 54 -16.37 -17.48 17.54
CA VAL A 54 -17.47 -16.54 17.54
C VAL A 54 -18.30 -16.78 18.79
N SER A 55 -18.26 -15.84 19.73
CA SER A 55 -19.01 -15.92 21.00
C SER A 55 -20.07 -14.85 21.04
N TRP A 56 -21.31 -15.26 21.27
CA TRP A 56 -22.46 -14.35 21.29
C TRP A 56 -23.52 -14.78 22.30
N SER A 57 -24.38 -13.84 22.65
CA SER A 57 -25.66 -14.09 23.30
C SER A 57 -26.78 -13.44 22.50
N LEU A 58 -28.01 -13.83 22.76
CA LEU A 58 -29.17 -13.17 22.19
C LEU A 58 -29.76 -12.20 23.21
N THR A 59 -30.12 -11.02 22.76
CA THR A 59 -30.82 -10.01 23.59
C THR A 59 -32.15 -9.67 22.95
N SER A 60 -33.20 -9.73 23.75
CA SER A 60 -34.53 -9.24 23.36
C SER A 60 -34.78 -7.82 23.87
N PRO A 61 -35.55 -7.00 23.17
CA PRO A 61 -35.98 -5.70 23.68
C PRO A 61 -36.65 -5.82 25.04
N ALA A 62 -36.39 -4.89 25.93
CA ALA A 62 -36.96 -4.88 27.28
C ALA A 62 -38.52 -4.99 27.23
N GLY A 63 -39.08 -5.95 27.94
CA GLY A 63 -40.51 -6.16 28.05
C GLY A 63 -41.17 -7.08 27.00
N ARG A 64 -40.39 -7.56 26.03
CA ARG A 64 -40.84 -8.60 25.09
C ARG A 64 -39.98 -9.85 25.26
N THR A 65 -40.58 -10.92 25.69
CA THR A 65 -40.01 -12.26 25.71
C THR A 65 -40.88 -13.20 24.84
N PRO A 66 -40.82 -13.13 23.53
CA PRO A 66 -40.99 -14.35 22.79
C PRO A 66 -39.64 -15.06 22.85
N PRO A 67 -39.60 -16.33 23.34
CA PRO A 67 -38.40 -17.12 23.19
C PRO A 67 -38.10 -17.22 21.70
N VAL A 68 -36.80 -17.13 21.35
CA VAL A 68 -36.36 -17.50 20.01
C VAL A 68 -36.59 -19.00 19.86
N ASN A 69 -37.47 -19.38 18.96
CA ASN A 69 -37.78 -20.80 18.69
C ASN A 69 -37.19 -21.23 17.35
N ASP A 70 -36.43 -20.37 16.71
CA ASP A 70 -35.94 -20.55 15.36
C ASP A 70 -34.44 -20.79 15.31
N ASP A 71 -34.05 -21.60 14.31
CA ASP A 71 -32.63 -21.80 14.01
C ASP A 71 -31.98 -20.48 13.58
N LEU A 72 -30.72 -20.28 13.98
CA LEU A 72 -29.87 -19.19 13.51
C LEU A 72 -28.98 -19.66 12.38
N TYR A 73 -28.72 -18.77 11.45
CA TYR A 73 -27.83 -19.05 10.33
C TYR A 73 -26.71 -18.03 10.29
N VAL A 74 -25.54 -18.47 9.85
CA VAL A 74 -24.39 -17.59 9.65
C VAL A 74 -23.88 -17.75 8.23
N LEU A 75 -23.80 -16.65 7.50
CA LEU A 75 -23.03 -16.58 6.27
C LEU A 75 -21.59 -16.24 6.60
N TRP A 76 -20.69 -17.12 6.22
CA TRP A 76 -19.27 -16.92 6.46
C TRP A 76 -18.47 -16.92 5.14
N PRO A 77 -17.60 -15.95 4.91
CA PRO A 77 -16.93 -15.77 3.64
C PRO A 77 -15.55 -16.43 3.58
N SER A 78 -15.43 -17.65 4.02
CA SER A 78 -14.20 -18.44 3.96
C SER A 78 -14.52 -19.92 3.95
N GLU A 79 -13.57 -20.73 3.57
CA GLU A 79 -13.66 -22.18 3.60
C GLU A 79 -13.38 -22.71 5.02
N VAL A 80 -14.24 -23.56 5.52
CA VAL A 80 -13.99 -24.35 6.72
C VAL A 80 -12.96 -25.44 6.37
N ALA A 81 -11.84 -25.47 7.09
CA ALA A 81 -10.72 -26.36 6.81
C ALA A 81 -11.11 -27.84 7.04
N GLU A 82 -11.80 -28.08 8.16
CA GLU A 82 -12.22 -29.42 8.57
C GLU A 82 -13.41 -29.33 9.55
N PRO A 83 -14.24 -30.35 9.64
CA PRO A 83 -15.29 -30.42 10.64
C PRO A 83 -14.65 -30.54 12.05
N THR A 84 -15.24 -29.86 13.04
CA THR A 84 -14.77 -29.93 14.43
C THR A 84 -15.50 -31.00 15.26
N THR A 85 -16.48 -31.66 14.66
CA THR A 85 -17.28 -32.71 15.28
C THR A 85 -17.66 -33.74 14.22
N ASP A 86 -17.65 -34.99 14.56
CA ASP A 86 -18.03 -36.06 13.67
C ASP A 86 -19.51 -35.99 13.25
N GLY A 87 -19.76 -36.47 12.04
CA GLY A 87 -21.12 -36.61 11.47
C GLY A 87 -21.33 -35.79 10.21
N THR A 88 -22.42 -36.10 9.54
CA THR A 88 -22.84 -35.43 8.30
C THR A 88 -23.60 -34.15 8.58
N ALA A 89 -23.46 -33.17 7.68
CA ALA A 89 -24.22 -31.92 7.74
C ALA A 89 -25.72 -32.18 7.57
N ASP A 90 -26.54 -31.19 7.98
CA ASP A 90 -27.98 -31.21 7.72
C ASP A 90 -28.24 -31.25 6.21
N PRO A 91 -28.98 -32.27 5.69
CA PRO A 91 -29.23 -32.41 4.28
C PRO A 91 -30.09 -31.26 3.69
N GLU A 92 -30.90 -30.59 4.51
CA GLU A 92 -31.66 -29.43 4.06
C GLU A 92 -30.76 -28.25 3.70
N LEU A 93 -29.69 -28.05 4.45
CA LEU A 93 -28.72 -27.01 4.19
C LEU A 93 -28.02 -27.24 2.84
N ALA A 94 -27.61 -28.47 2.56
CA ALA A 94 -27.02 -28.85 1.30
C ALA A 94 -27.97 -28.64 0.11
N ARG A 95 -29.22 -29.12 0.24
CA ARG A 95 -30.24 -28.92 -0.79
C ARG A 95 -30.54 -27.45 -1.06
N TYR A 96 -30.60 -26.62 -0.02
CA TYR A 96 -30.81 -25.19 -0.15
C TYR A 96 -29.67 -24.52 -0.96
N VAL A 97 -28.43 -24.80 -0.62
CA VAL A 97 -27.27 -24.25 -1.33
C VAL A 97 -27.24 -24.69 -2.80
N GLN A 98 -27.48 -25.97 -3.06
CA GLN A 98 -27.51 -26.50 -4.43
C GLN A 98 -28.65 -25.91 -5.27
N SER A 99 -29.83 -25.66 -4.66
CA SER A 99 -30.97 -25.04 -5.36
C SER A 99 -30.67 -23.60 -5.85
N ARG A 100 -29.60 -22.98 -5.36
CA ARG A 100 -29.11 -21.65 -5.80
C ARG A 100 -28.04 -21.73 -6.88
N GLY A 101 -27.82 -22.92 -7.46
CA GLY A 101 -26.79 -23.13 -8.48
C GLY A 101 -25.36 -23.05 -7.94
N LEU A 102 -25.16 -23.25 -6.64
CA LEU A 102 -23.87 -23.26 -5.98
C LEU A 102 -23.34 -24.68 -5.88
N GLN A 103 -22.04 -24.85 -6.12
CA GLN A 103 -21.34 -26.12 -6.00
C GLN A 103 -20.80 -26.30 -4.59
N ILE A 104 -21.13 -27.41 -3.94
CA ILE A 104 -20.62 -27.75 -2.61
C ILE A 104 -19.18 -28.22 -2.73
N LEU A 105 -18.29 -27.65 -1.92
CA LEU A 105 -16.90 -28.05 -1.77
C LEU A 105 -16.68 -28.96 -0.57
N GLY A 106 -17.43 -28.74 0.50
CA GLY A 106 -17.34 -29.50 1.74
C GLY A 106 -18.55 -29.26 2.63
N SER A 107 -18.80 -30.21 3.51
CA SER A 107 -19.88 -30.10 4.50
C SER A 107 -19.52 -30.91 5.74
N GLY A 108 -20.11 -30.57 6.87
CA GLY A 108 -19.86 -31.28 8.12
C GLY A 108 -20.50 -30.59 9.32
N ARG A 109 -19.97 -30.92 10.49
CA ARG A 109 -20.46 -30.39 11.75
C ARG A 109 -19.39 -29.57 12.46
N LEU A 110 -19.84 -28.55 13.18
CA LEU A 110 -19.00 -27.64 13.95
C LEU A 110 -19.41 -27.72 15.41
N ARG A 111 -18.42 -27.64 16.29
CA ARG A 111 -18.64 -27.59 17.73
C ARG A 111 -19.17 -26.23 18.13
N LEU A 112 -20.29 -26.23 18.81
CA LEU A 112 -20.91 -25.09 19.45
C LEU A 112 -21.01 -25.34 20.94
N ARG A 113 -20.45 -24.47 21.78
CA ARG A 113 -20.51 -24.57 23.24
C ARG A 113 -21.39 -23.49 23.81
N ALA A 114 -22.39 -23.90 24.59
CA ALA A 114 -23.16 -23.00 25.43
C ALA A 114 -22.55 -22.97 26.82
N ARG A 115 -22.15 -21.78 27.29
CA ARG A 115 -21.55 -21.57 28.63
C ARG A 115 -22.32 -20.51 29.38
N ASP A 116 -22.40 -20.67 30.69
CA ASP A 116 -22.87 -19.61 31.56
C ASP A 116 -21.90 -18.43 31.52
N ARG A 117 -22.43 -17.22 31.38
CA ARG A 117 -21.65 -15.96 31.32
C ARG A 117 -20.81 -15.74 32.58
N SER A 118 -21.30 -16.20 33.74
CA SER A 118 -20.59 -16.12 35.01
C SER A 118 -19.31 -16.94 35.04
N LEU A 119 -19.20 -17.97 34.16
CA LEU A 119 -18.04 -18.85 34.05
C LEU A 119 -17.00 -18.36 33.03
N ILE A 120 -17.27 -17.28 32.31
CA ILE A 120 -16.32 -16.72 31.36
C ILE A 120 -15.15 -16.09 32.15
N GLY A 121 -13.97 -16.65 32.00
CA GLY A 121 -12.76 -16.19 32.69
C GLY A 121 -12.39 -17.02 33.92
N THR A 122 -13.19 -18.03 34.26
CA THR A 122 -12.79 -19.02 35.29
C THR A 122 -12.04 -20.18 34.63
N THR A 123 -11.20 -20.84 35.41
CA THR A 123 -10.41 -22.02 34.97
C THR A 123 -11.26 -23.26 34.72
N ASN A 124 -12.54 -23.27 35.14
CA ASN A 124 -13.47 -24.39 34.94
C ASN A 124 -14.01 -24.37 33.47
N LEU A 125 -13.17 -24.77 32.54
CA LEU A 125 -13.47 -24.90 31.12
C LEU A 125 -14.37 -26.12 30.79
N GLY A 126 -14.74 -26.92 31.74
CA GLY A 126 -15.38 -28.23 31.53
C GLY A 126 -16.88 -28.25 31.46
N GLU A 127 -17.58 -27.28 32.04
CA GLU A 127 -19.04 -27.30 32.16
C GLU A 127 -19.71 -26.41 31.06
N GLY A 128 -20.25 -27.04 30.06
CA GLY A 128 -21.06 -26.42 29.01
C GLY A 128 -21.77 -27.47 28.20
N LEU A 129 -22.97 -27.16 27.74
CA LEU A 129 -23.68 -28.01 26.82
C LEU A 129 -23.02 -27.91 25.43
N ASP A 130 -22.50 -29.01 24.92
CA ASP A 130 -22.06 -29.10 23.53
C ASP A 130 -23.27 -29.22 22.62
N VAL A 131 -23.47 -28.27 21.75
CA VAL A 131 -24.45 -28.28 20.66
C VAL A 131 -23.67 -28.42 19.35
N VAL A 132 -24.30 -28.99 18.35
CA VAL A 132 -23.65 -29.21 17.05
C VAL A 132 -24.31 -28.36 16.01
N ALA A 133 -23.52 -27.49 15.37
CA ALA A 133 -23.92 -26.73 14.20
C ALA A 133 -23.58 -27.50 12.91
N SER A 134 -24.36 -27.35 11.87
CA SER A 134 -24.09 -27.92 10.54
C SER A 134 -23.60 -26.85 9.59
N TYR A 135 -22.66 -27.19 8.72
CA TYR A 135 -22.16 -26.24 7.72
C TYR A 135 -22.05 -26.87 6.32
N VAL A 136 -22.14 -26.01 5.32
CA VAL A 136 -21.87 -26.32 3.91
C VAL A 136 -20.99 -25.22 3.35
N THR A 137 -19.82 -25.60 2.89
CA THR A 137 -18.91 -24.72 2.13
C THR A 137 -19.17 -24.87 0.64
N PHE A 138 -19.25 -23.77 -0.07
CA PHE A 138 -19.64 -23.77 -1.46
C PHE A 138 -18.89 -22.72 -2.27
N ILE A 139 -18.97 -22.87 -3.59
CA ILE A 139 -18.44 -21.94 -4.57
C ILE A 139 -19.45 -21.76 -5.70
N ARG A 140 -19.38 -20.67 -6.43
CA ARG A 140 -20.18 -20.51 -7.64
C ARG A 140 -19.56 -21.35 -8.76
N ALA A 141 -20.35 -22.29 -9.32
CA ALA A 141 -19.92 -23.13 -10.43
C ALA A 141 -19.44 -22.27 -11.62
N GLY A 142 -18.28 -22.59 -12.19
CA GLY A 142 -17.69 -21.86 -13.31
C GLY A 142 -17.06 -20.50 -12.97
N ALA A 143 -17.11 -20.06 -11.71
CA ALA A 143 -16.55 -18.77 -11.29
C ALA A 143 -15.77 -18.86 -9.95
N PRO A 144 -14.71 -19.68 -9.84
CA PRO A 144 -13.97 -19.85 -8.59
C PRO A 144 -13.28 -18.58 -8.10
N GLN A 145 -13.06 -17.62 -8.98
CA GLN A 145 -12.50 -16.32 -8.64
C GLN A 145 -13.40 -15.47 -7.73
N LEU A 146 -14.68 -15.82 -7.61
CA LEU A 146 -15.61 -15.11 -6.73
C LEU A 146 -15.43 -15.47 -5.24
N GLY A 147 -14.54 -16.41 -4.97
CA GLY A 147 -14.22 -16.87 -3.62
C GLY A 147 -15.17 -17.94 -3.10
N THR A 148 -14.82 -18.52 -1.97
CA THR A 148 -15.62 -19.53 -1.25
C THR A 148 -16.52 -18.86 -0.22
N GLY A 149 -17.65 -19.49 0.05
CA GLY A 149 -18.55 -19.12 1.13
C GLY A 149 -18.96 -20.34 1.95
N THR A 150 -19.29 -20.13 3.20
CA THR A 150 -19.81 -21.17 4.08
C THR A 150 -21.13 -20.71 4.67
N TYR A 151 -22.15 -21.57 4.57
CA TYR A 151 -23.44 -21.37 5.20
C TYR A 151 -23.56 -22.32 6.38
N ILE A 152 -23.83 -21.78 7.57
CA ILE A 152 -23.82 -22.49 8.84
C ILE A 152 -25.20 -22.40 9.44
N LYS A 153 -25.77 -23.55 9.83
CA LYS A 153 -27.03 -23.67 10.57
C LYS A 153 -26.72 -23.96 12.02
N ILE A 154 -27.17 -23.10 12.91
CA ILE A 154 -27.09 -23.23 14.36
C ILE A 154 -28.49 -23.65 14.83
N PRO A 155 -28.68 -24.90 15.25
CA PRO A 155 -30.00 -25.38 15.66
C PRO A 155 -30.44 -24.64 16.93
N TRP A 156 -31.71 -24.35 16.98
CA TRP A 156 -32.28 -23.77 18.18
C TRP A 156 -32.12 -24.67 19.40
N THR A 157 -31.84 -24.07 20.53
CA THR A 157 -31.80 -24.74 21.84
C THR A 157 -32.35 -23.78 22.92
N PRO A 158 -32.94 -24.31 24.02
CA PRO A 158 -33.36 -23.46 25.13
C PRO A 158 -32.28 -22.55 25.70
N LYS A 159 -31.04 -22.92 25.57
CA LYS A 159 -29.85 -22.12 26.00
C LYS A 159 -29.67 -20.84 25.18
N LEU A 160 -30.19 -20.76 23.96
CA LEU A 160 -30.18 -19.53 23.17
C LEU A 160 -31.02 -18.40 23.79
N ASN A 161 -32.06 -18.79 24.54
CA ASN A 161 -32.98 -17.86 25.21
C ASN A 161 -32.51 -17.46 26.64
N ASP A 162 -31.48 -18.08 27.14
CA ASP A 162 -30.94 -17.81 28.45
C ASP A 162 -30.03 -16.54 28.37
N PRO A 163 -30.40 -15.42 28.99
CA PRO A 163 -29.65 -14.16 28.93
C PRO A 163 -28.27 -14.27 29.60
N LEU A 164 -28.07 -15.29 30.43
CA LEU A 164 -26.80 -15.58 31.05
C LEU A 164 -25.92 -16.54 30.22
N SER A 165 -26.46 -17.12 29.15
CA SER A 165 -25.74 -18.04 28.31
C SER A 165 -24.99 -17.35 27.19
N VAL A 166 -23.75 -17.76 26.98
CA VAL A 166 -22.94 -17.35 25.82
C VAL A 166 -22.65 -18.57 24.96
N MET A 167 -23.02 -18.47 23.71
CA MET A 167 -22.74 -19.49 22.70
C MET A 167 -21.37 -19.19 22.06
N THR A 168 -20.54 -20.22 21.91
CA THR A 168 -19.26 -20.11 21.24
C THR A 168 -19.17 -21.13 20.11
N LEU A 169 -19.11 -20.64 18.88
CA LEU A 169 -18.88 -21.43 17.68
C LEU A 169 -17.40 -21.40 17.31
N SER A 170 -16.79 -22.57 17.13
CA SER A 170 -15.39 -22.71 16.74
C SER A 170 -15.29 -23.04 15.26
N LEU A 171 -14.60 -22.19 14.49
CA LEU A 171 -14.44 -22.24 13.05
C LEU A 171 -12.95 -22.32 12.66
N PRO A 172 -12.46 -23.47 12.19
CA PRO A 172 -11.14 -23.55 11.54
C PRO A 172 -11.27 -23.09 10.09
N LEU A 173 -10.69 -21.93 9.76
CA LEU A 173 -10.87 -21.28 8.46
C LEU A 173 -9.58 -21.23 7.66
N LYS A 174 -9.70 -21.41 6.34
CA LYS A 174 -8.62 -21.20 5.37
C LYS A 174 -8.79 -19.86 4.64
N GLY A 175 -7.69 -19.36 4.08
CA GLY A 175 -7.74 -18.23 3.15
C GLY A 175 -7.94 -16.85 3.77
N MET A 176 -7.93 -16.72 5.09
CA MET A 176 -8.04 -15.42 5.77
C MET A 176 -6.76 -14.59 5.74
N ILE A 177 -5.63 -15.21 5.48
CA ILE A 177 -4.33 -14.57 5.39
C ILE A 177 -3.88 -14.61 3.94
N GLY A 178 -3.60 -13.45 3.38
CA GLY A 178 -3.06 -13.30 2.03
C GLY A 178 -1.63 -12.81 2.06
N VAL A 179 -0.87 -13.11 1.01
CA VAL A 179 0.46 -12.54 0.81
C VAL A 179 0.32 -11.12 0.26
N LYS A 180 1.00 -10.15 0.87
CA LYS A 180 1.04 -8.79 0.34
C LYS A 180 1.85 -8.78 -0.96
N PRO A 181 1.29 -8.27 -2.07
CA PRO A 181 2.06 -8.07 -3.29
C PRO A 181 3.27 -7.18 -3.00
N ALA A 182 4.44 -7.64 -3.35
CA ALA A 182 5.69 -6.92 -3.14
C ALA A 182 6.59 -7.06 -4.36
N SER A 183 7.45 -6.08 -4.60
CA SER A 183 8.52 -6.20 -5.57
C SER A 183 9.58 -7.18 -5.05
N TRP A 184 10.35 -7.78 -5.96
CA TRP A 184 11.42 -8.69 -5.56
C TRP A 184 12.46 -8.04 -4.62
N PHE A 185 12.70 -6.73 -4.77
CA PHE A 185 13.55 -5.94 -3.87
C PHE A 185 12.96 -5.88 -2.46
N GLU A 186 11.67 -5.62 -2.35
CA GLU A 186 11.01 -5.56 -1.04
C GLU A 186 11.03 -6.92 -0.35
N GLU A 187 10.86 -8.02 -1.10
CA GLU A 187 10.95 -9.38 -0.52
C GLU A 187 12.37 -9.71 -0.04
N ILE A 188 13.41 -9.27 -0.76
CA ILE A 188 14.80 -9.46 -0.32
C ILE A 188 15.07 -8.68 0.96
N PHE A 189 14.66 -7.40 1.04
CA PHE A 189 14.98 -6.55 2.17
C PHE A 189 14.10 -6.81 3.40
N TRP A 190 12.77 -6.96 3.19
CA TRP A 190 11.80 -7.00 4.27
C TRP A 190 11.20 -8.39 4.51
N GLY A 191 11.51 -9.36 3.66
CA GLY A 191 10.87 -10.66 3.68
C GLY A 191 9.42 -10.61 3.17
N ARG A 192 8.75 -11.76 3.20
CA ARG A 192 7.34 -11.84 2.83
C ARG A 192 6.48 -11.17 3.87
N ARG A 193 5.57 -10.33 3.41
CA ARG A 193 4.59 -9.63 4.24
C ARG A 193 3.21 -10.22 3.99
N TYR A 194 2.40 -10.23 5.02
CA TYR A 194 1.08 -10.86 4.99
C TYR A 194 0.01 -9.86 5.36
N ILE A 195 -1.19 -10.11 4.89
CA ILE A 195 -2.37 -9.32 5.19
C ILE A 195 -3.42 -10.27 5.77
N ALA A 196 -3.77 -10.09 7.04
CA ALA A 196 -4.94 -10.69 7.63
C ALA A 196 -6.12 -9.73 7.48
N THR A 197 -7.25 -10.23 7.00
CA THR A 197 -8.46 -9.45 6.83
C THR A 197 -9.62 -10.15 7.52
N ALA A 198 -10.30 -9.43 8.40
CA ALA A 198 -11.57 -9.84 8.96
C ALA A 198 -12.58 -8.72 8.78
N SER A 199 -13.81 -9.07 8.49
CA SER A 199 -14.88 -8.09 8.33
C SER A 199 -16.16 -8.57 8.96
N PHE A 200 -16.99 -7.64 9.38
CA PHE A 200 -18.31 -7.91 9.92
C PHE A 200 -19.33 -6.95 9.29
N GLY A 201 -20.50 -7.47 8.93
CA GLY A 201 -21.60 -6.66 8.39
C GLY A 201 -21.57 -6.52 6.86
N ASP A 202 -22.25 -5.64 6.38
CA ASP A 202 -22.74 -5.12 5.12
C ASP A 202 -22.30 -5.73 3.76
N VAL A 203 -23.20 -5.51 2.81
CA VAL A 203 -23.25 -5.98 1.41
C VAL A 203 -22.00 -5.65 0.60
N GLY A 204 -21.40 -4.48 0.81
CA GLY A 204 -20.25 -4.05 0.03
C GLY A 204 -18.96 -4.86 0.26
N GLN A 205 -18.97 -5.69 1.29
CA GLN A 205 -17.83 -6.49 1.72
C GLN A 205 -18.09 -8.01 1.66
N ILE A 206 -19.28 -8.42 1.22
CA ILE A 206 -19.64 -9.84 1.11
C ILE A 206 -18.92 -10.45 -0.08
N ALA A 207 -18.33 -11.63 0.12
CA ALA A 207 -17.80 -12.41 -0.98
C ALA A 207 -18.88 -12.65 -2.03
N LEU A 208 -18.55 -12.47 -3.30
CA LEU A 208 -19.54 -12.55 -4.38
C LEU A 208 -20.23 -13.92 -4.46
N SER A 209 -19.58 -14.97 -3.95
CA SER A 209 -20.18 -16.31 -3.82
C SER A 209 -21.35 -16.36 -2.84
N LEU A 210 -21.36 -15.52 -1.81
CA LEU A 210 -22.43 -15.44 -0.80
C LEU A 210 -23.64 -14.62 -1.27
N PHE A 211 -23.46 -13.82 -2.32
CA PHE A 211 -24.47 -12.88 -2.78
C PHE A 211 -25.87 -13.49 -3.01
N PRO A 212 -25.99 -14.66 -3.66
CA PRO A 212 -27.33 -15.23 -3.89
C PRO A 212 -28.09 -15.51 -2.60
N ILE A 213 -27.40 -16.06 -1.60
CA ILE A 213 -28.02 -16.37 -0.30
C ILE A 213 -28.30 -15.09 0.49
N TYR A 214 -27.37 -14.16 0.47
CA TYR A 214 -27.52 -12.87 1.17
C TYR A 214 -28.72 -12.09 0.63
N PHE A 215 -28.84 -11.94 -0.69
CA PHE A 215 -29.95 -11.20 -1.30
C PHE A 215 -31.32 -11.80 -0.97
N GLU A 216 -31.40 -13.11 -1.01
CA GLU A 216 -32.64 -13.82 -0.66
C GLU A 216 -33.02 -13.65 0.81
N LYS A 217 -31.99 -13.59 1.68
CA LYS A 217 -32.17 -13.51 3.14
C LYS A 217 -31.95 -12.11 3.70
N ARG A 218 -32.00 -11.10 2.86
CA ARG A 218 -31.71 -9.71 3.27
C ARG A 218 -32.58 -9.23 4.42
N ASP A 219 -33.85 -9.57 4.40
CA ASP A 219 -34.81 -9.17 5.43
C ASP A 219 -34.72 -10.03 6.71
N HIS A 220 -33.91 -11.09 6.68
CA HIS A 220 -33.67 -12.00 7.80
C HIS A 220 -32.40 -11.63 8.63
N ILE A 221 -31.75 -10.53 8.33
CA ILE A 221 -30.52 -10.11 9.01
C ILE A 221 -30.81 -9.81 10.48
N VAL A 222 -30.00 -10.42 11.35
CA VAL A 222 -30.04 -10.17 12.80
C VAL A 222 -29.12 -9.00 13.13
N HIS A 223 -29.67 -7.96 13.73
CA HIS A 223 -28.91 -6.77 14.11
C HIS A 223 -28.02 -7.01 15.32
N LEU A 224 -26.93 -6.26 15.39
CA LEU A 224 -26.05 -6.25 16.56
C LEU A 224 -26.66 -5.49 17.72
N ALA A 225 -26.46 -5.99 18.92
CA ALA A 225 -26.68 -5.20 20.13
C ALA A 225 -25.72 -4.01 20.20
N ARG A 226 -26.12 -2.95 20.91
CA ARG A 226 -25.30 -1.73 21.02
C ARG A 226 -24.03 -1.92 21.84
N ASP A 227 -24.01 -2.90 22.74
CA ASP A 227 -22.94 -3.08 23.70
C ASP A 227 -22.06 -4.28 23.38
N TYR A 228 -20.76 -4.14 23.66
CA TYR A 228 -19.77 -5.23 23.71
C TYR A 228 -19.64 -6.09 22.42
N CYS A 229 -19.76 -5.48 21.26
CA CYS A 229 -19.47 -6.17 20.00
C CYS A 229 -18.01 -5.85 19.61
N ILE A 230 -17.14 -6.85 19.65
CA ILE A 230 -15.70 -6.65 19.43
C ILE A 230 -15.17 -7.74 18.49
N MET A 231 -14.34 -7.30 17.54
CA MET A 231 -13.55 -8.18 16.70
C MET A 231 -12.08 -8.12 17.13
N ILE A 232 -11.45 -9.28 17.28
CA ILE A 232 -10.08 -9.40 17.81
C ILE A 232 -9.28 -10.31 16.89
N MET A 233 -8.06 -9.90 16.54
CA MET A 233 -7.05 -10.76 15.93
C MET A 233 -5.90 -10.97 16.93
N ASN A 234 -5.61 -12.21 17.24
CA ASN A 234 -4.52 -12.60 18.14
C ASN A 234 -3.37 -13.19 17.35
N PHE A 235 -2.21 -12.59 17.45
CA PHE A 235 -0.99 -13.00 16.79
C PHE A 235 -0.06 -13.63 17.83
N PRO A 236 0.35 -14.91 17.63
CA PRO A 236 1.33 -15.54 18.52
C PRO A 236 2.74 -15.00 18.23
N ASP A 237 3.67 -15.31 19.14
CA ASP A 237 5.10 -15.03 18.97
C ASP A 237 5.38 -13.53 18.77
N ASN A 238 4.89 -12.71 19.69
CA ASN A 238 5.01 -11.25 19.63
C ASN A 238 6.47 -10.75 19.54
N ASP A 239 7.43 -11.52 20.02
CA ASP A 239 8.86 -11.17 20.00
C ASP A 239 9.44 -11.16 18.57
N HIS A 240 8.83 -11.96 17.68
CA HIS A 240 9.20 -12.02 16.27
C HIS A 240 8.18 -11.35 15.34
N LEU A 241 7.08 -10.87 15.89
CA LEU A 241 6.00 -10.24 15.14
C LEU A 241 6.29 -8.76 14.88
N ARG A 242 6.12 -8.36 13.64
CA ARG A 242 6.04 -6.95 13.28
C ARG A 242 4.71 -6.66 12.62
N ILE A 243 3.93 -5.78 13.22
CA ILE A 243 2.73 -5.22 12.62
C ILE A 243 3.13 -3.90 11.94
N GLU A 244 2.91 -3.82 10.62
CA GLU A 244 3.29 -2.66 9.81
C GLU A 244 2.14 -1.65 9.72
N GLU A 245 0.93 -2.14 9.53
CA GLU A 245 -0.24 -1.30 9.31
C GLU A 245 -1.50 -1.95 9.87
N ILE A 246 -2.35 -1.13 10.47
CA ILE A 246 -3.66 -1.54 10.97
C ILE A 246 -4.70 -0.60 10.38
N THR A 247 -5.70 -1.16 9.74
CA THR A 247 -6.84 -0.42 9.21
C THR A 247 -8.13 -1.01 9.78
N PRO A 248 -9.06 -0.21 10.31
CA PRO A 248 -9.02 1.24 10.45
C PRO A 248 -8.09 1.71 11.59
N SER A 249 -7.73 2.99 11.60
CA SER A 249 -6.90 3.60 12.64
C SER A 249 -7.54 3.60 14.04
N THR A 250 -8.85 3.34 14.10
CA THR A 250 -9.60 3.18 15.36
C THR A 250 -9.36 1.82 16.02
N ALA A 251 -8.79 0.84 15.30
CA ALA A 251 -8.42 -0.44 15.89
C ALA A 251 -7.22 -0.26 16.85
N THR A 252 -7.29 -0.93 18.00
CA THR A 252 -6.29 -0.80 19.05
C THR A 252 -5.39 -2.02 19.10
N ARG A 253 -4.10 -1.77 19.22
CA ARG A 253 -3.06 -2.78 19.40
C ARG A 253 -2.70 -2.91 20.88
N ARG A 254 -2.71 -4.10 21.42
CA ARG A 254 -2.35 -4.35 22.82
C ARG A 254 -1.67 -5.73 22.98
N GLY A 255 -0.63 -5.80 23.80
CA GLY A 255 -0.13 -7.08 24.26
C GLY A 255 -1.21 -7.81 25.08
N SER A 256 -1.37 -9.10 24.87
CA SER A 256 -2.34 -9.89 25.61
C SER A 256 -1.92 -9.98 27.08
N ARG A 257 -2.83 -9.61 27.98
CA ARG A 257 -2.64 -9.79 29.42
C ARG A 257 -2.89 -11.23 29.88
N VAL A 258 -3.59 -12.01 29.05
CA VAL A 258 -4.03 -13.36 29.39
C VAL A 258 -3.04 -14.41 28.91
N ARG A 259 -2.33 -14.15 27.81
CA ARG A 259 -1.33 -15.07 27.24
C ARG A 259 -0.04 -14.32 26.96
N ALA A 260 1.02 -14.70 27.65
CA ALA A 260 2.37 -14.23 27.35
C ALA A 260 2.72 -14.60 25.88
N GLY A 261 3.43 -13.72 25.20
CA GLY A 261 3.86 -13.95 23.81
C GLY A 261 2.75 -13.78 22.75
N VAL A 262 1.58 -13.25 23.10
CA VAL A 262 0.49 -12.96 22.15
C VAL A 262 0.24 -11.47 22.07
N GLU A 263 0.15 -10.97 20.84
CA GLU A 263 -0.27 -9.62 20.57
C GLU A 263 -1.68 -9.61 19.96
N SER A 264 -2.52 -8.71 20.44
CA SER A 264 -3.93 -8.60 20.03
C SER A 264 -4.19 -7.26 19.35
N VAL A 265 -4.86 -7.32 18.21
CA VAL A 265 -5.45 -6.16 17.54
C VAL A 265 -6.95 -6.27 17.66
N SER A 266 -7.62 -5.25 18.23
CA SER A 266 -9.05 -5.27 18.47
C SER A 266 -9.75 -4.04 17.90
N MET A 267 -10.96 -4.25 17.43
CA MET A 267 -11.85 -3.22 16.90
C MET A 267 -13.24 -3.39 17.51
N VAL A 268 -13.84 -2.29 17.95
CA VAL A 268 -15.23 -2.26 18.40
C VAL A 268 -16.14 -2.25 17.17
N LEU A 269 -17.16 -3.10 17.18
CA LEU A 269 -18.19 -3.13 16.16
C LEU A 269 -19.36 -2.25 16.64
N PRO A 270 -19.68 -1.17 15.92
CA PRO A 270 -20.80 -0.33 16.32
C PRO A 270 -22.11 -1.10 16.17
N GLY A 271 -22.87 -1.14 17.25
CA GLY A 271 -24.23 -1.62 17.24
C GLY A 271 -25.22 -0.54 16.78
N GLY A 272 -26.31 -0.89 16.17
CA GLY A 272 -27.32 0.07 15.72
C GLY A 272 -28.36 -0.54 14.78
N ASP A 273 -29.21 0.30 14.22
CA ASP A 273 -30.29 -0.10 13.30
C ASP A 273 -29.80 -0.34 11.86
N GLY A 274 -28.56 -0.61 11.67
CA GLY A 274 -27.96 -1.00 10.40
C GLY A 274 -26.65 -1.71 10.64
N VAL A 275 -26.38 -2.72 9.85
CA VAL A 275 -25.08 -3.38 9.84
C VAL A 275 -24.17 -2.54 8.97
N SER A 276 -23.40 -1.63 9.56
CA SER A 276 -22.35 -0.93 8.82
C SER A 276 -21.18 -1.87 8.62
N SER A 277 -20.65 -1.88 7.41
CA SER A 277 -19.47 -2.65 7.07
C SER A 277 -18.29 -2.28 7.96
N GLN A 278 -17.78 -3.25 8.69
CA GLN A 278 -16.61 -3.09 9.53
C GLN A 278 -15.52 -4.05 9.04
N VAL A 279 -14.41 -3.49 8.61
CA VAL A 279 -13.28 -4.26 8.09
C VAL A 279 -12.06 -3.96 8.92
N MET A 280 -11.45 -4.99 9.47
CA MET A 280 -10.14 -4.90 10.11
C MET A 280 -9.11 -5.59 9.25
N ARG A 281 -8.12 -4.85 8.82
CA ARG A 281 -6.98 -5.33 8.05
C ARG A 281 -5.71 -5.09 8.84
N VAL A 282 -4.90 -6.13 8.98
CA VAL A 282 -3.62 -6.06 9.66
C VAL A 282 -2.55 -6.54 8.70
N GLN A 283 -1.58 -5.68 8.39
CA GLN A 283 -0.39 -6.06 7.65
C GLN A 283 0.70 -6.43 8.65
N PHE A 284 1.23 -7.62 8.51
CA PHE A 284 2.21 -8.17 9.45
C PHE A 284 3.24 -9.06 8.77
N ASN A 285 4.32 -9.32 9.47
CA ASN A 285 5.27 -10.37 9.15
C ASN A 285 5.91 -10.93 10.41
N TYR A 286 6.48 -12.12 10.28
CA TYR A 286 7.31 -12.73 11.33
C TYR A 286 8.77 -12.67 10.91
N PHE A 287 9.62 -12.17 11.80
CA PHE A 287 11.06 -12.13 11.59
C PHE A 287 11.70 -13.36 12.25
N SER A 288 12.39 -14.20 11.49
CA SER A 288 13.42 -15.02 12.07
C SER A 288 14.67 -14.16 12.32
N GLY A 289 15.51 -14.52 13.31
CA GLY A 289 16.72 -13.75 13.62
C GLY A 289 17.60 -13.43 12.40
N ILE A 290 17.68 -14.36 11.43
CA ILE A 290 18.40 -14.18 10.17
C ILE A 290 17.71 -13.13 9.27
N ILE A 291 16.38 -13.13 9.24
CA ILE A 291 15.60 -12.18 8.39
C ILE A 291 15.76 -10.74 8.88
N ALA A 292 15.86 -10.53 10.19
CA ALA A 292 16.07 -9.21 10.78
C ALA A 292 17.39 -8.56 10.33
N TRP A 293 18.42 -9.37 10.08
CA TRP A 293 19.74 -8.91 9.62
C TRP A 293 19.85 -8.74 8.10
N ARG A 294 18.87 -9.23 7.33
CA ARG A 294 18.89 -9.16 5.85
C ARG A 294 19.16 -7.75 5.31
N PRO A 295 18.50 -6.68 5.76
CA PRO A 295 18.77 -5.34 5.22
C PRO A 295 20.22 -4.93 5.43
N ILE A 296 20.80 -5.26 6.58
CA ILE A 296 22.18 -4.93 6.92
C ILE A 296 23.14 -5.77 6.06
N ILE A 297 22.89 -7.09 5.95
CA ILE A 297 23.72 -7.99 5.16
C ILE A 297 23.70 -7.60 3.67
N VAL A 298 22.52 -7.32 3.12
CA VAL A 298 22.36 -6.90 1.71
C VAL A 298 23.06 -5.56 1.49
N SER A 299 22.92 -4.60 2.41
CA SER A 299 23.60 -3.31 2.32
C SER A 299 25.12 -3.46 2.37
N LEU A 300 25.65 -4.34 3.23
CA LEU A 300 27.09 -4.64 3.30
C LEU A 300 27.58 -5.33 2.02
N ILE A 301 26.81 -6.27 1.47
CA ILE A 301 27.15 -6.93 0.20
C ILE A 301 27.17 -5.90 -0.94
N LEU A 302 26.17 -5.04 -1.04
CA LEU A 302 26.12 -3.99 -2.06
C LEU A 302 27.28 -2.98 -1.90
N LEU A 303 27.63 -2.63 -0.66
CA LEU A 303 28.77 -1.79 -0.37
C LEU A 303 30.09 -2.46 -0.78
N ALA A 304 30.25 -3.73 -0.43
CA ALA A 304 31.44 -4.52 -0.82
C ALA A 304 31.55 -4.66 -2.34
N LEU A 305 30.46 -5.01 -3.02
CA LEU A 305 30.40 -5.10 -4.48
C LEU A 305 30.67 -3.73 -5.13
N GLY A 306 30.10 -2.65 -4.59
CA GLY A 306 30.35 -1.29 -5.05
C GLY A 306 31.83 -0.89 -4.92
N ASN A 307 32.47 -1.26 -3.81
CA ASN A 307 33.91 -1.02 -3.61
C ASN A 307 34.77 -1.89 -4.55
N VAL A 308 34.44 -3.17 -4.71
CA VAL A 308 35.17 -4.06 -5.64
C VAL A 308 34.98 -3.60 -7.08
N MET A 309 33.77 -3.29 -7.52
CA MET A 309 33.54 -2.74 -8.86
C MET A 309 34.17 -1.36 -9.01
N GLY A 310 34.15 -0.53 -7.97
CA GLY A 310 34.82 0.76 -7.94
C GLY A 310 36.34 0.60 -8.14
N THR A 311 36.99 -0.32 -7.43
CA THR A 311 38.43 -0.57 -7.54
C THR A 311 38.79 -1.25 -8.87
N VAL A 312 37.98 -2.15 -9.40
CA VAL A 312 38.19 -2.79 -10.70
C VAL A 312 37.91 -1.83 -11.87
N MET A 313 36.89 -0.98 -11.77
CA MET A 313 36.57 0.03 -12.78
C MET A 313 37.48 1.26 -12.71
N LEU A 314 38.03 1.59 -11.55
CA LEU A 314 39.03 2.66 -11.36
C LEU A 314 40.46 2.18 -11.65
N GLY A 315 40.66 0.88 -11.92
CA GLY A 315 41.94 0.35 -12.42
C GLY A 315 42.38 1.11 -13.67
N GLN A 316 43.66 1.38 -13.77
CA GLN A 316 44.29 2.34 -14.71
C GLN A 316 43.84 2.23 -16.19
N SER A 317 43.28 1.08 -16.63
CA SER A 317 42.85 0.89 -18.01
C SER A 317 41.49 1.56 -18.33
N ILE A 318 40.59 1.68 -17.38
CA ILE A 318 39.27 2.27 -17.58
C ILE A 318 39.28 3.77 -17.33
N THR A 319 40.15 4.26 -16.40
CA THR A 319 40.41 5.68 -16.25
C THR A 319 40.99 6.30 -17.52
N GLY A 320 41.82 5.54 -18.27
CA GLY A 320 42.31 5.98 -19.58
C GLY A 320 41.22 6.10 -20.65
N LEU A 321 40.30 5.13 -20.71
CA LEU A 321 39.22 5.10 -21.69
C LEU A 321 38.09 6.12 -21.36
N ILE A 322 37.78 6.27 -20.10
CA ILE A 322 36.81 7.25 -19.61
C ILE A 322 37.39 8.67 -19.73
N ARG A 323 38.67 8.85 -19.44
CA ARG A 323 39.36 10.14 -19.62
C ARG A 323 39.44 10.51 -21.11
N LYS A 324 39.65 9.56 -22.00
CA LYS A 324 39.64 9.77 -23.46
C LYS A 324 38.23 10.04 -24.01
N ARG A 325 37.18 9.43 -23.48
CA ARG A 325 35.81 9.75 -23.82
C ARG A 325 35.25 11.02 -23.12
N LEU A 326 35.75 11.34 -21.93
CA LEU A 326 35.39 12.58 -21.25
C LEU A 326 36.21 13.79 -21.77
N SER A 327 37.40 13.58 -22.36
CA SER A 327 38.17 14.63 -23.05
C SER A 327 37.60 14.93 -24.45
N LEU A 328 36.79 14.06 -25.03
CA LEU A 328 36.01 14.35 -26.25
C LEU A 328 34.81 15.27 -26.03
N GLY A 329 34.58 15.71 -24.83
CA GLY A 329 33.61 16.72 -24.44
C GLY A 329 34.27 17.89 -23.76
N ALA A 330 35.34 18.47 -24.41
CA ALA A 330 35.71 19.85 -24.08
C ALA A 330 34.42 20.69 -24.10
N PRO A 331 34.22 21.60 -23.14
CA PRO A 331 33.04 22.44 -23.12
C PRO A 331 32.98 23.18 -24.46
N THR A 332 32.13 22.74 -25.37
CA THR A 332 31.85 23.47 -26.59
C THR A 332 31.10 24.71 -26.12
N ALA A 333 31.86 25.77 -25.90
CA ALA A 333 31.27 27.07 -25.68
C ALA A 333 30.45 27.42 -26.92
N ARG A 334 29.14 27.32 -26.84
CA ARG A 334 28.27 27.77 -27.92
C ARG A 334 28.22 29.28 -27.86
N LYS A 335 28.84 29.92 -28.84
CA LYS A 335 28.76 31.35 -29.04
C LYS A 335 27.48 31.67 -29.85
N HIS A 336 26.69 32.59 -29.40
CA HIS A 336 25.55 33.11 -30.09
C HIS A 336 25.68 34.63 -30.18
N GLY A 337 25.56 35.19 -31.39
CA GLY A 337 25.83 36.59 -31.60
C GLY A 337 27.32 36.95 -31.73
N VAL A 338 27.61 38.21 -31.70
CA VAL A 338 29.00 38.71 -31.80
C VAL A 338 29.65 38.69 -30.42
N ALA A 339 30.30 37.57 -30.08
CA ALA A 339 31.16 37.52 -28.92
C ALA A 339 32.57 37.99 -29.34
N ALA A 340 32.81 39.30 -29.31
CA ALA A 340 34.10 39.81 -29.59
C ALA A 340 35.14 39.29 -28.58
N SER A 341 36.25 38.75 -29.07
CA SER A 341 37.32 38.35 -28.17
C SER A 341 38.01 39.63 -27.64
N GLY A 342 38.33 39.59 -26.32
CA GLY A 342 39.01 40.76 -25.73
C GLY A 342 40.28 41.18 -26.45
N ASP A 343 40.95 40.23 -27.12
CA ASP A 343 42.17 40.54 -27.92
C ASP A 343 41.83 41.27 -29.20
N GLY A 344 40.70 40.92 -29.85
CA GLY A 344 40.24 41.66 -31.04
C GLY A 344 39.79 43.07 -30.72
N LEU A 345 39.15 43.30 -29.58
CA LEU A 345 38.71 44.64 -29.18
C LEU A 345 39.89 45.56 -28.81
N ARG A 346 41.00 45.01 -28.33
CA ARG A 346 42.20 45.77 -28.03
C ARG A 346 42.91 46.35 -29.27
N THR A 347 42.58 45.84 -30.48
CA THR A 347 43.12 46.38 -31.74
C THR A 347 42.38 47.62 -32.21
N ILE A 348 41.21 47.94 -31.58
CA ILE A 348 40.44 49.14 -31.90
C ILE A 348 40.92 50.27 -30.99
N GLU A 349 41.64 51.21 -31.56
CA GLU A 349 42.18 52.38 -30.84
C GLU A 349 41.25 53.60 -31.05
N PRO A 350 40.71 54.21 -29.95
CA PRO A 350 39.99 55.46 -30.04
C PRO A 350 40.84 56.56 -30.72
N GLY A 351 40.22 57.30 -31.60
CA GLY A 351 40.86 58.36 -32.39
C GLY A 351 41.60 57.91 -33.65
N ARG A 352 41.91 56.59 -33.77
CA ARG A 352 42.66 56.06 -34.93
C ARG A 352 41.86 55.11 -35.80
N SER A 353 41.12 54.20 -35.20
CA SER A 353 40.37 53.17 -35.89
C SER A 353 39.14 53.77 -36.58
N THR A 354 38.85 53.30 -37.80
CA THR A 354 37.70 53.70 -38.59
C THR A 354 36.49 52.76 -38.40
N GLN A 355 35.30 53.15 -38.85
CA GLN A 355 34.13 52.30 -38.86
C GLN A 355 34.37 50.95 -39.59
N ALA A 356 35.16 50.99 -40.67
CA ALA A 356 35.54 49.79 -41.42
C ALA A 356 36.39 48.83 -40.61
N ASP A 357 37.28 49.34 -39.75
CA ASP A 357 38.12 48.54 -38.86
C ASP A 357 37.27 47.84 -37.77
N VAL A 358 36.29 48.60 -37.22
CA VAL A 358 35.30 48.03 -36.25
C VAL A 358 34.48 46.93 -36.91
N MET A 359 33.99 47.14 -38.12
CA MET A 359 33.21 46.10 -38.81
C MET A 359 34.04 44.88 -39.18
N ARG A 360 35.36 45.04 -39.42
CA ARG A 360 36.25 43.91 -39.69
C ARG A 360 36.49 43.07 -38.42
N VAL A 361 36.56 43.67 -37.27
CA VAL A 361 36.83 43.00 -35.99
C VAL A 361 35.53 42.47 -35.39
N CYS A 362 34.47 43.26 -35.34
CA CYS A 362 33.22 42.93 -34.63
C CYS A 362 32.11 42.45 -35.56
N GLY A 363 32.25 42.56 -36.87
CA GLY A 363 31.22 42.25 -37.87
C GLY A 363 30.13 43.33 -37.97
N THR A 364 28.95 42.97 -38.45
CA THR A 364 27.82 43.87 -38.53
C THR A 364 27.18 44.11 -37.17
N PRO A 365 26.95 45.39 -36.79
CA PRO A 365 26.32 45.72 -35.53
C PRO A 365 24.85 45.21 -35.49
N GLN A 366 24.38 44.83 -34.30
CA GLN A 366 22.98 44.44 -34.13
C GLN A 366 22.03 45.63 -34.02
N GLU A 367 22.56 46.76 -33.53
CA GLU A 367 21.81 47.97 -33.37
C GLU A 367 22.73 49.17 -33.74
N GLU A 368 22.26 50.03 -34.59
CA GLU A 368 22.94 51.29 -34.95
C GLU A 368 22.02 52.45 -34.59
N ARG A 369 22.53 53.34 -33.74
CA ARG A 369 21.83 54.57 -33.34
C ARG A 369 22.53 55.78 -33.93
N GLN A 370 21.82 56.55 -34.70
CA GLN A 370 22.34 57.78 -35.27
C GLN A 370 21.75 58.99 -34.52
N ARG A 371 22.62 59.88 -34.08
CA ARG A 371 22.20 61.11 -33.37
C ARG A 371 21.79 62.19 -34.37
N LEU A 372 20.78 63.00 -34.00
CA LEU A 372 20.34 64.12 -34.80
C LEU A 372 21.51 65.06 -35.13
N GLY A 373 21.93 65.07 -36.41
CA GLY A 373 23.11 65.81 -36.91
C GLY A 373 24.04 65.00 -37.82
N GLY A 374 23.86 63.67 -37.89
CA GLY A 374 24.48 62.75 -38.85
C GLY A 374 25.97 62.42 -38.59
N ARG A 375 26.66 63.17 -37.72
CA ARG A 375 28.11 63.00 -37.48
C ARG A 375 28.44 61.98 -36.42
N GLN A 376 27.51 61.64 -35.51
CA GLN A 376 27.74 60.69 -34.43
C GLN A 376 26.86 59.44 -34.63
N ARG A 377 27.49 58.25 -34.55
CA ARG A 377 26.85 56.97 -34.63
C ARG A 377 27.28 56.10 -33.48
N THR A 378 26.36 55.38 -32.85
CA THR A 378 26.63 54.40 -31.82
C THR A 378 26.33 53.00 -32.35
N LEU A 379 27.32 52.13 -32.39
CA LEU A 379 27.21 50.75 -32.81
C LEU A 379 27.14 49.87 -31.58
N ILE A 380 26.13 49.04 -31.46
CA ILE A 380 25.90 48.14 -30.34
C ILE A 380 26.00 46.70 -30.81
N TYR A 381 26.90 45.93 -30.16
CA TYR A 381 27.09 44.51 -30.41
C TYR A 381 26.74 43.74 -29.15
N ARG A 382 25.91 42.76 -29.30
CA ARG A 382 25.50 41.84 -28.20
C ARG A 382 25.85 40.42 -28.54
N GLY A 383 26.45 39.71 -27.63
CA GLY A 383 26.75 38.28 -27.76
C GLY A 383 26.59 37.55 -26.45
N THR A 384 26.27 36.27 -26.55
CA THR A 384 26.19 35.40 -25.39
C THR A 384 27.12 34.20 -25.57
N VAL A 385 27.86 33.87 -24.54
CA VAL A 385 28.69 32.68 -24.48
C VAL A 385 28.15 31.77 -23.42
N LEU A 386 27.75 30.60 -23.82
CA LEU A 386 27.16 29.58 -22.93
C LEU A 386 28.29 28.63 -22.54
N ASN A 387 28.74 28.73 -21.29
CA ASN A 387 29.73 27.84 -20.70
C ASN A 387 29.03 26.79 -19.85
N THR A 388 29.19 25.50 -20.18
CA THR A 388 28.62 24.40 -19.40
C THR A 388 29.68 23.89 -18.43
N HIS A 389 29.41 24.01 -17.14
CA HIS A 389 30.26 23.49 -16.09
C HIS A 389 29.68 22.21 -15.48
N ARG A 390 30.54 21.28 -15.11
CA ARG A 390 30.23 20.09 -14.36
C ARG A 390 30.89 20.16 -12.99
N ARG A 391 30.10 20.12 -11.94
CA ARG A 391 30.60 20.00 -10.57
C ARG A 391 30.22 18.65 -10.01
N PHE A 392 31.19 17.89 -9.54
CA PHE A 392 30.93 16.62 -8.85
C PHE A 392 30.69 16.94 -7.37
N ALA A 393 29.51 16.49 -6.88
CA ALA A 393 29.17 16.53 -5.46
C ALA A 393 29.16 15.09 -4.95
N LEU A 394 29.63 14.86 -3.72
CA LEU A 394 29.73 13.51 -3.13
C LEU A 394 30.60 12.55 -3.97
N GLY A 395 31.82 12.94 -4.30
CA GLY A 395 32.72 12.12 -5.09
C GLY A 395 32.19 11.89 -6.51
N TRP A 396 31.98 10.63 -6.88
CA TRP A 396 31.53 10.23 -8.22
C TRP A 396 30.02 9.98 -8.36
N LEU A 397 29.26 10.02 -7.25
CA LEU A 397 27.85 9.63 -7.20
C LEU A 397 26.87 10.67 -7.75
N ALA A 398 27.24 11.93 -7.77
CA ALA A 398 26.37 12.97 -8.30
C ALA A 398 27.15 14.02 -9.09
N ALA A 399 26.79 14.22 -10.35
CA ALA A 399 27.30 15.30 -11.18
C ALA A 399 26.20 16.34 -11.40
N VAL A 400 26.39 17.53 -10.88
CA VAL A 400 25.52 18.67 -11.15
C VAL A 400 26.08 19.42 -12.34
N ARG A 401 25.25 19.60 -13.37
CA ARG A 401 25.57 20.47 -14.51
C ARG A 401 24.91 21.80 -14.26
N TYR A 402 25.69 22.86 -14.30
CA TYR A 402 25.15 24.20 -14.35
C TYR A 402 25.66 24.93 -15.58
N ARG A 403 24.86 25.84 -16.08
CA ARG A 403 25.16 26.64 -17.24
C ARG A 403 25.45 28.07 -16.77
N GLU A 404 26.57 28.58 -17.16
CA GLU A 404 26.93 29.99 -16.95
C GLU A 404 26.78 30.69 -18.28
N ILE A 405 25.99 31.73 -18.28
CA ILE A 405 25.76 32.57 -19.48
C ILE A 405 26.51 33.85 -19.27
N GLU A 406 27.52 34.10 -20.14
CA GLU A 406 28.21 35.37 -20.18
C GLU A 406 27.57 36.23 -21.28
N HIS A 407 27.05 37.37 -20.88
CA HIS A 407 26.50 38.38 -21.78
C HIS A 407 27.58 39.42 -22.07
N HIS A 408 27.95 39.51 -23.31
CA HIS A 408 28.88 40.51 -23.80
C HIS A 408 28.09 41.63 -24.47
N GLU A 409 28.31 42.87 -24.07
CA GLU A 409 27.79 44.05 -24.73
C GLU A 409 28.97 44.98 -25.01
N VAL A 410 29.12 45.32 -26.32
CA VAL A 410 30.14 46.25 -26.76
C VAL A 410 29.43 47.44 -27.40
N VAL A 411 29.69 48.60 -26.87
CA VAL A 411 29.12 49.87 -27.38
C VAL A 411 30.29 50.70 -27.93
N ILE A 412 30.23 51.07 -29.21
CA ILE A 412 31.27 51.82 -29.88
C ILE A 412 30.65 53.11 -30.40
N GLU A 413 31.18 54.23 -29.96
CA GLU A 413 30.79 55.57 -30.48
C GLU A 413 31.73 55.96 -31.59
N ILE A 414 31.16 56.33 -32.73
CA ILE A 414 31.89 56.79 -33.92
C ILE A 414 31.49 58.24 -34.20
N GLU A 415 32.48 59.11 -34.39
CA GLU A 415 32.33 60.53 -34.78
C GLU A 415 33.22 60.82 -35.99
N ASP A 416 32.65 61.36 -37.04
CA ASP A 416 33.37 61.66 -38.31
C ASP A 416 34.17 60.46 -38.85
N ASP A 417 33.55 59.26 -38.87
CA ASP A 417 34.11 57.97 -39.31
C ASP A 417 35.24 57.40 -38.45
N ARG A 418 35.54 57.97 -37.27
CA ARG A 418 36.53 57.46 -36.31
C ARG A 418 35.93 57.07 -35.00
N VAL A 419 36.45 56.02 -34.39
CA VAL A 419 36.03 55.58 -33.06
C VAL A 419 36.38 56.66 -32.05
N ARG A 420 35.37 57.19 -31.36
CA ARG A 420 35.53 58.16 -30.28
C ARG A 420 35.67 57.46 -28.94
N ASP A 421 34.84 56.50 -28.67
CA ASP A 421 34.84 55.73 -27.42
C ASP A 421 34.44 54.30 -27.64
N LEU A 422 34.96 53.41 -26.80
CA LEU A 422 34.64 51.99 -26.81
C LEU A 422 34.41 51.51 -25.37
N GLU A 423 33.19 51.10 -25.11
CA GLU A 423 32.82 50.51 -23.83
C GLU A 423 32.50 49.03 -24.00
N TRP A 424 33.14 48.18 -23.20
CA TRP A 424 32.92 46.74 -23.19
C TRP A 424 32.44 46.30 -21.83
N ARG A 425 31.23 45.71 -21.74
CA ARG A 425 30.63 45.19 -20.53
C ARG A 425 30.44 43.69 -20.65
N VAL A 426 30.83 42.97 -19.60
CA VAL A 426 30.59 41.52 -19.48
C VAL A 426 29.75 41.25 -18.23
N GLY A 427 28.53 40.83 -18.44
CA GLY A 427 27.65 40.39 -17.39
C GLY A 427 27.67 38.85 -17.32
N ARG A 428 27.67 38.29 -16.11
CA ARG A 428 27.57 36.85 -15.89
C ARG A 428 26.27 36.55 -15.19
N SER A 429 25.50 35.59 -15.74
CA SER A 429 24.30 35.06 -15.12
C SER A 429 24.40 33.55 -15.06
N ARG A 430 23.88 32.97 -13.97
CA ARG A 430 23.78 31.51 -13.80
C ARG A 430 22.39 31.09 -14.22
N ALA A 431 22.27 30.17 -15.18
CA ALA A 431 21.01 29.50 -15.48
C ALA A 431 20.97 28.21 -14.68
N ASP A 432 20.04 28.12 -13.79
CA ASP A 432 19.73 26.92 -13.02
C ASP A 432 19.10 25.82 -13.87
#